data_7688965eeb5dee7603d462c612b8c292
#
_entry.id   7688965eeb5dee7603d462c612b8c292
#
_cell.length_a   1.000
_cell.length_b   1.000
_cell.length_c   1.000
_cell.angle_alpha   90.00
_cell.angle_beta   90.00
_cell.angle_gamma   90.00
#
_symmetry.space_group_name_H-M   'P 1'
#
loop_
_entity.id
_entity.type
_entity.pdbx_description
1 polymer ?
#
loop_
_entity_poly.entity_id
_entity_poly.type
_entity_poly.pdbx_seq_one_letter_code
_entity_poly.pdbx_strand_id
1 'polypeptide(L)'
;MEIRKVLWPTDFSGSAEAALPHVQSLSQNYGAEVHVLHVLEDIIHHQGWYGDFESQHVEKLMEKARQKAKQNLDQICANHLEGCPLYIKHVAVGDPAAEILKLIDQEKVDLVVMATRGKSGAFDYGSVAERVTKHSPVPVTTIPVEKPEKG
;
A
#
# COMPACT_ATOMS: atom_id res chain seq x y z
N MET A 1 4.57 -24.45 -1.29
CA MET A 1 4.13 -23.09 -1.61
C MET A 1 5.26 -22.33 -2.27
N GLU A 2 5.02 -21.83 -3.45
CA GLU A 2 5.99 -20.99 -4.14
C GLU A 2 5.63 -19.53 -3.95
N ILE A 3 6.60 -18.72 -3.56
CA ILE A 3 6.40 -17.26 -3.42
C ILE A 3 6.91 -16.62 -4.70
N ARG A 4 5.98 -16.30 -5.60
CA ARG A 4 6.29 -15.66 -6.88
C ARG A 4 5.90 -14.18 -6.91
N LYS A 5 4.92 -13.81 -6.10
CA LYS A 5 4.39 -12.44 -6.06
C LYS A 5 4.22 -12.00 -4.62
N VAL A 6 4.87 -10.91 -4.27
CA VAL A 6 4.80 -10.29 -2.95
C VAL A 6 4.09 -8.95 -3.09
N LEU A 7 3.13 -8.68 -2.23
CA LEU A 7 2.43 -7.39 -2.19
C LEU A 7 2.92 -6.57 -1.00
N TRP A 8 3.30 -5.34 -1.27
CA TRP A 8 3.67 -4.37 -0.24
C TRP A 8 2.76 -3.16 -0.35
N PRO A 9 1.74 -3.05 0.52
CA PRO A 9 0.92 -1.84 0.60
C PRO A 9 1.70 -0.74 1.32
N THR A 10 1.60 0.48 0.82
CA THR A 10 2.26 1.63 1.42
C THR A 10 1.32 2.83 1.51
N ASP A 11 1.40 3.55 2.62
CA ASP A 11 0.75 4.83 2.82
C ASP A 11 1.76 5.99 2.77
N PHE A 12 2.97 5.70 2.28
CA PHE A 12 4.10 6.62 2.20
C PHE A 12 4.66 7.07 3.55
N SER A 13 4.25 6.43 4.64
CA SER A 13 4.80 6.72 5.97
C SER A 13 6.16 6.07 6.16
N GLY A 14 6.92 6.59 7.12
CA GLY A 14 8.17 5.94 7.54
C GLY A 14 7.94 4.53 8.06
N SER A 15 6.80 4.29 8.69
CA SER A 15 6.41 2.94 9.15
C SER A 15 6.28 1.98 7.99
N ALA A 16 5.60 2.39 6.91
CA ALA A 16 5.47 1.55 5.73
C ALA A 16 6.83 1.27 5.09
N GLU A 17 7.71 2.28 5.03
CA GLU A 17 9.07 2.11 4.49
C GLU A 17 9.93 1.16 5.31
N ALA A 18 9.65 1.01 6.60
CA ALA A 18 10.37 0.07 7.46
C ALA A 18 10.20 -1.39 7.01
N ALA A 19 9.16 -1.68 6.25
CA ALA A 19 8.94 -3.01 5.68
C ALA A 19 9.82 -3.29 4.46
N LEU A 20 10.39 -2.27 3.82
CA LEU A 20 11.14 -2.42 2.57
C LEU A 20 12.33 -3.38 2.63
N PRO A 21 13.17 -3.38 3.68
CA PRO A 21 14.25 -4.35 3.76
C PRO A 21 13.75 -5.80 3.72
N HIS A 22 12.60 -6.06 4.32
CA HIS A 22 11.98 -7.39 4.30
C HIS A 22 11.45 -7.72 2.92
N VAL A 23 10.83 -6.76 2.24
CA VAL A 23 10.34 -6.93 0.88
C VAL A 23 11.50 -7.23 -0.08
N GLN A 24 12.58 -6.47 0.03
CA GLN A 24 13.78 -6.68 -0.78
C GLN A 24 14.39 -8.06 -0.56
N SER A 25 14.51 -8.47 0.70
CA SER A 25 15.07 -9.77 1.05
C SER A 25 14.23 -10.91 0.46
N LEU A 26 12.93 -10.83 0.59
CA LEU A 26 12.02 -11.84 0.05
C LEU A 26 12.08 -11.87 -1.48
N SER A 27 12.11 -10.72 -2.12
CA SER A 27 12.20 -10.63 -3.57
C SER A 27 13.49 -11.25 -4.08
N GLN A 28 14.62 -10.94 -3.45
CA GLN A 28 15.91 -11.46 -3.87
C GLN A 28 16.04 -12.96 -3.63
N ASN A 29 15.58 -13.43 -2.47
CA ASN A 29 15.74 -14.84 -2.10
C ASN A 29 14.83 -15.78 -2.90
N TYR A 30 13.64 -15.30 -3.28
CA TYR A 30 12.68 -16.13 -4.00
C TYR A 30 12.56 -15.77 -5.48
N GLY A 31 13.25 -14.71 -5.93
CA GLY A 31 13.06 -14.20 -7.29
C GLY A 31 11.66 -13.69 -7.51
N ALA A 32 11.02 -13.17 -6.45
CA ALA A 32 9.63 -12.79 -6.48
C ALA A 32 9.43 -11.40 -7.11
N GLU A 33 8.34 -11.28 -7.84
CA GLU A 33 7.82 -10.03 -8.35
C GLU A 33 7.21 -9.23 -7.19
N VAL A 34 7.53 -7.95 -7.08
CA VAL A 34 7.01 -7.09 -6.03
C VAL A 34 5.88 -6.21 -6.58
N HIS A 35 4.72 -6.31 -5.99
CA HIS A 35 3.59 -5.44 -6.27
C HIS A 35 3.51 -4.38 -5.17
N VAL A 36 3.59 -3.12 -5.55
CA VAL A 36 3.52 -2.00 -4.63
C VAL A 36 2.17 -1.33 -4.81
N LEU A 37 1.41 -1.19 -3.73
CA LEU A 37 0.07 -0.62 -3.79
C LEU A 37 -0.06 0.58 -2.86
N HIS A 38 -0.53 1.67 -3.41
CA HIS A 38 -1.02 2.80 -2.63
C HIS A 38 -2.51 2.97 -2.87
N VAL A 39 -3.29 3.11 -1.79
CA VAL A 39 -4.72 3.33 -1.88
C VAL A 39 -5.03 4.77 -1.52
N LEU A 40 -5.64 5.48 -2.47
CA LEU A 40 -6.19 6.80 -2.24
C LEU A 40 -7.56 6.64 -1.63
N GLU A 41 -7.77 7.21 -0.48
CA GLU A 41 -9.08 7.15 0.15
C GLU A 41 -10.05 8.09 -0.54
N ASP A 42 -11.24 7.58 -0.81
CA ASP A 42 -12.29 8.33 -1.49
C ASP A 42 -13.05 9.20 -0.50
N ILE A 43 -12.37 10.15 0.11
CA ILE A 43 -12.95 11.08 1.06
C ILE A 43 -14.01 11.94 0.39
N ILE A 44 -13.81 12.24 -0.88
CA ILE A 44 -14.63 13.17 -1.63
C ILE A 44 -16.03 12.60 -1.88
N HIS A 45 -16.14 11.31 -2.16
CA HIS A 45 -17.43 10.66 -2.40
C HIS A 45 -18.15 10.23 -1.12
N HIS A 46 -17.42 10.12 -0.01
CA HIS A 46 -18.01 9.72 1.27
C HIS A 46 -18.71 10.84 2.02
N GLN A 47 -18.37 12.09 1.73
CA GLN A 47 -18.98 13.22 2.39
C GLN A 47 -19.99 13.85 1.44
N GLY A 48 -21.26 13.52 1.61
CA GLY A 48 -22.36 13.94 0.73
C GLY A 48 -22.56 15.45 0.58
N TRP A 49 -21.79 16.26 1.30
CA TRP A 49 -21.88 17.72 1.16
C TRP A 49 -21.09 18.25 -0.03
N TYR A 50 -20.36 17.40 -0.71
CA TYR A 50 -19.69 17.75 -1.98
C TYR A 50 -20.61 17.64 -3.20
N GLY A 51 -21.88 17.29 -3.00
CA GLY A 51 -22.84 17.13 -4.07
C GLY A 51 -23.08 18.38 -4.92
N ASP A 52 -22.72 19.56 -4.41
CA ASP A 52 -22.86 20.83 -5.12
C ASP A 52 -21.63 21.19 -5.96
N PHE A 53 -20.54 20.44 -5.87
CA PHE A 53 -19.37 20.66 -6.68
C PHE A 53 -19.51 19.96 -8.02
N GLU A 54 -19.11 20.65 -9.08
CA GLU A 54 -19.08 20.05 -10.39
C GLU A 54 -18.24 18.77 -10.37
N SER A 55 -18.78 17.69 -10.92
CA SER A 55 -18.09 16.39 -11.00
C SER A 55 -16.72 16.52 -11.68
N GLN A 56 -16.59 17.44 -12.63
CA GLN A 56 -15.32 17.71 -13.31
C GLN A 56 -14.24 18.21 -12.37
N HIS A 57 -14.61 18.99 -11.36
CA HIS A 57 -13.65 19.52 -10.37
C HIS A 57 -13.13 18.41 -9.46
N VAL A 58 -14.02 17.54 -9.03
CA VAL A 58 -13.70 16.36 -8.22
C VAL A 58 -12.77 15.43 -9.00
N GLU A 59 -13.09 15.16 -10.28
CA GLU A 59 -12.27 14.31 -11.14
C GLU A 59 -10.86 14.87 -11.33
N LYS A 60 -10.73 16.19 -11.47
CA LYS A 60 -9.41 16.82 -11.59
C LYS A 60 -8.59 16.67 -10.32
N LEU A 61 -9.20 16.82 -9.15
CA LEU A 61 -8.53 16.63 -7.87
C LEU A 61 -8.06 15.19 -7.70
N MET A 62 -8.90 14.24 -8.04
CA MET A 62 -8.55 12.82 -7.97
C MET A 62 -7.43 12.46 -8.94
N GLU A 63 -7.46 13.02 -10.15
CA GLU A 63 -6.41 12.78 -11.13
C GLU A 63 -5.06 13.33 -10.66
N LYS A 64 -5.05 14.52 -10.07
CA LYS A 64 -3.84 15.09 -9.48
C LYS A 64 -3.31 14.22 -8.34
N ALA A 65 -4.21 13.72 -7.50
CA ALA A 65 -3.84 12.83 -6.39
C ALA A 65 -3.23 11.53 -6.92
N ARG A 66 -3.79 10.96 -7.97
CA ARG A 66 -3.25 9.75 -8.61
C ARG A 66 -1.86 9.99 -9.20
N GLN A 67 -1.68 11.10 -9.90
CA GLN A 67 -0.38 11.45 -10.49
C GLN A 67 0.67 11.62 -9.41
N LYS A 68 0.33 12.30 -8.32
CA LYS A 68 1.26 12.48 -7.20
C LYS A 68 1.61 11.14 -6.55
N ALA A 69 0.61 10.27 -6.37
CA ALA A 69 0.85 8.94 -5.81
C ALA A 69 1.77 8.12 -6.71
N LYS A 70 1.57 8.17 -8.02
CA LYS A 70 2.44 7.48 -8.98
C LYS A 70 3.87 7.99 -8.90
N GLN A 71 4.04 9.31 -8.81
CA GLN A 71 5.37 9.91 -8.67
C GLN A 71 6.06 9.46 -7.38
N ASN A 72 5.32 9.43 -6.28
CA ASN A 72 5.85 8.97 -4.99
C ASN A 72 6.23 7.50 -5.05
N LEU A 73 5.41 6.66 -5.69
CA LEU A 73 5.73 5.25 -5.89
C LEU A 73 6.97 5.07 -6.76
N ASP A 74 7.08 5.83 -7.84
CA ASP A 74 8.25 5.77 -8.72
C ASP A 74 9.52 6.10 -7.94
N GLN A 75 9.47 7.12 -7.10
CA GLN A 75 10.61 7.55 -6.30
C GLN A 75 11.02 6.48 -5.28
N ILE A 76 10.05 5.90 -4.59
CA ILE A 76 10.32 4.84 -3.61
C ILE A 76 10.91 3.60 -4.32
N CYS A 77 10.33 3.20 -5.43
CA CYS A 77 10.80 2.05 -6.17
C CYS A 77 12.20 2.26 -6.72
N ALA A 78 12.50 3.44 -7.24
CA ALA A 78 13.83 3.77 -7.73
C ALA A 78 14.87 3.78 -6.61
N ASN A 79 14.51 4.31 -5.43
CA ASN A 79 15.45 4.46 -4.33
C ASN A 79 15.66 3.20 -3.50
N HIS A 80 14.63 2.36 -3.36
CA HIS A 80 14.62 1.26 -2.40
C HIS A 80 14.45 -0.12 -3.01
N LEU A 81 13.87 -0.23 -4.19
CA LEU A 81 13.62 -1.51 -4.83
C LEU A 81 14.54 -1.79 -6.01
N GLU A 82 15.54 -0.95 -6.20
CA GLU A 82 16.57 -1.18 -7.20
C GLU A 82 17.30 -2.48 -6.87
N GLY A 83 17.38 -3.38 -7.81
CA GLY A 83 17.93 -4.72 -7.58
C GLY A 83 16.87 -5.80 -7.37
N CYS A 84 15.59 -5.42 -7.22
CA CYS A 84 14.51 -6.39 -7.29
C CYS A 84 14.33 -6.84 -8.76
N PRO A 85 14.04 -8.14 -9.01
CA PRO A 85 13.89 -8.61 -10.38
C PRO A 85 12.80 -7.88 -11.15
N LEU A 86 11.70 -7.58 -10.48
CA LEU A 86 10.58 -6.88 -11.10
C LEU A 86 9.73 -6.27 -10.02
N TYR A 87 9.32 -5.02 -10.22
CA TYR A 87 8.30 -4.42 -9.37
C TYR A 87 7.21 -3.78 -10.23
N ILE A 88 5.96 -3.89 -9.76
CA ILE A 88 4.79 -3.38 -10.45
C ILE A 88 4.04 -2.44 -9.49
N LYS A 89 3.74 -1.24 -9.96
CA LYS A 89 3.12 -0.20 -9.15
C LYS A 89 1.61 -0.15 -9.40
N HIS A 90 0.85 -0.03 -8.33
CA HIS A 90 -0.61 0.07 -8.38
C HIS A 90 -1.07 1.26 -7.55
N VAL A 91 -2.03 1.99 -8.08
CA VAL A 91 -2.76 3.03 -7.35
C VAL A 91 -4.24 2.70 -7.44
N ALA A 92 -4.89 2.55 -6.31
CA ALA A 92 -6.31 2.27 -6.22
C ALA A 92 -7.02 3.39 -5.45
N VAL A 93 -8.32 3.46 -5.58
CA VAL A 93 -9.16 4.42 -4.86
C VAL A 93 -10.22 3.66 -4.09
N GLY A 94 -10.33 3.90 -2.80
CA GLY A 94 -11.35 3.26 -1.97
C GLY A 94 -10.89 3.01 -0.55
N ASP A 95 -11.43 1.97 0.06
CA ASP A 95 -11.04 1.54 1.39
C ASP A 95 -9.74 0.73 1.32
N PRO A 96 -8.70 1.12 2.09
CA PRO A 96 -7.40 0.47 1.98
C PRO A 96 -7.43 -1.05 2.15
N ALA A 97 -8.06 -1.55 3.19
CA ALA A 97 -8.10 -3.00 3.43
C ALA A 97 -8.84 -3.73 2.31
N ALA A 98 -9.97 -3.19 1.85
CA ALA A 98 -10.76 -3.80 0.78
C ALA A 98 -9.96 -3.83 -0.54
N GLU A 99 -9.25 -2.76 -0.87
CA GLU A 99 -8.47 -2.69 -2.10
C GLU A 99 -7.26 -3.61 -2.06
N ILE A 100 -6.63 -3.75 -0.88
CA ILE A 100 -5.54 -4.71 -0.70
C ILE A 100 -6.03 -6.14 -0.95
N LEU A 101 -7.15 -6.51 -0.32
CA LEU A 101 -7.72 -7.85 -0.48
C LEU A 101 -8.13 -8.12 -1.92
N LYS A 102 -8.67 -7.13 -2.59
CA LYS A 102 -9.05 -7.22 -4.00
C LYS A 102 -7.82 -7.46 -4.89
N LEU A 103 -6.73 -6.76 -4.64
CA LEU A 103 -5.51 -6.91 -5.43
C LEU A 103 -4.87 -8.28 -5.22
N ILE A 104 -4.91 -8.81 -3.99
CA ILE A 104 -4.42 -10.17 -3.71
C ILE A 104 -5.08 -11.17 -4.65
N ASP A 105 -6.39 -11.06 -4.80
CA ASP A 105 -7.17 -11.96 -5.65
C ASP A 105 -6.91 -11.70 -7.15
N GLN A 106 -6.92 -10.44 -7.56
CA GLN A 106 -6.74 -10.07 -8.97
C GLN A 106 -5.37 -10.44 -9.51
N GLU A 107 -4.32 -10.21 -8.75
CA GLU A 107 -2.94 -10.41 -9.18
C GLU A 107 -2.37 -11.76 -8.75
N LYS A 108 -3.14 -12.56 -8.03
CA LYS A 108 -2.68 -13.87 -7.52
C LYS A 108 -1.43 -13.72 -6.65
N VAL A 109 -1.50 -12.80 -5.72
CA VAL A 109 -0.41 -12.54 -4.78
C VAL A 109 -0.23 -13.75 -3.85
N ASP A 110 1.02 -14.09 -3.55
CA ASP A 110 1.35 -15.24 -2.71
C ASP A 110 1.63 -14.87 -1.26
N LEU A 111 2.08 -13.64 -1.03
CA LEU A 111 2.47 -13.18 0.29
C LEU A 111 2.28 -11.67 0.38
N VAL A 112 1.76 -11.20 1.50
CA VAL A 112 1.66 -9.76 1.79
C VAL A 112 2.67 -9.40 2.88
N VAL A 113 3.38 -8.31 2.68
CA VAL A 113 4.29 -7.74 3.70
C VAL A 113 3.82 -6.34 4.00
N MET A 114 3.49 -6.06 5.24
CA MET A 114 3.01 -4.73 5.60
C MET A 114 3.40 -4.36 7.02
N ALA A 115 3.50 -3.05 7.26
CA ALA A 115 3.77 -2.52 8.58
C ALA A 115 2.53 -2.63 9.47
N THR A 116 2.75 -2.76 10.78
CA THR A 116 1.66 -2.78 11.75
C THR A 116 1.13 -1.40 12.07
N ARG A 117 1.88 -0.33 11.72
CA ARG A 117 1.49 1.05 11.96
C ARG A 117 1.71 1.91 10.72
N GLY A 118 0.83 2.87 10.51
CA GLY A 118 0.96 3.83 9.45
C GLY A 118 1.18 5.24 9.99
N LYS A 119 0.70 6.23 9.26
CA LYS A 119 0.77 7.62 9.68
C LYS A 119 0.01 7.84 10.98
N SER A 120 0.61 8.59 11.89
CA SER A 120 -0.11 9.08 13.05
C SER A 120 -1.20 10.06 12.57
N GLY A 121 -2.43 9.85 13.00
CA GLY A 121 -3.57 10.69 12.60
C GLY A 121 -4.83 9.90 12.39
N ALA A 122 -5.66 10.33 11.44
CA ALA A 122 -6.97 9.75 11.19
C ALA A 122 -6.94 8.29 10.71
N PHE A 123 -5.80 7.84 10.18
CA PHE A 123 -5.68 6.48 9.69
C PHE A 123 -4.58 5.75 10.42
N ASP A 124 -5.00 4.80 11.21
CA ASP A 124 -4.12 3.85 11.83
C ASP A 124 -3.94 2.68 10.86
N TYR A 125 -2.78 2.63 10.20
CA TYR A 125 -2.47 1.52 9.30
C TYR A 125 -2.46 0.19 10.04
N GLY A 126 -2.37 0.23 11.39
CA GLY A 126 -2.57 -0.96 12.22
C GLY A 126 -3.96 -1.57 12.06
N SER A 127 -5.00 -0.74 11.93
CA SER A 127 -6.36 -1.25 11.70
C SER A 127 -6.50 -1.86 10.30
N VAL A 128 -5.82 -1.33 9.30
CA VAL A 128 -5.76 -1.90 7.96
C VAL A 128 -5.05 -3.25 8.02
N ALA A 129 -3.89 -3.32 8.68
CA ALA A 129 -3.14 -4.57 8.83
C ALA A 129 -3.96 -5.64 9.54
N GLU A 130 -4.70 -5.27 10.57
CA GLU A 130 -5.58 -6.19 11.29
C GLU A 130 -6.67 -6.76 10.39
N ARG A 131 -7.34 -5.91 9.63
CA ARG A 131 -8.40 -6.35 8.70
C ARG A 131 -7.84 -7.22 7.58
N VAL A 132 -6.71 -6.86 7.02
CA VAL A 132 -6.07 -7.64 5.97
C VAL A 132 -5.63 -9.00 6.51
N THR A 133 -4.99 -9.03 7.66
CA THR A 133 -4.54 -10.28 8.29
C THR A 133 -5.72 -11.22 8.55
N LYS A 134 -6.83 -10.66 9.02
CA LYS A 134 -8.01 -11.44 9.35
C LYS A 134 -8.70 -12.04 8.12
N HIS A 135 -8.68 -11.34 7.00
CA HIS A 135 -9.45 -11.74 5.81
C HIS A 135 -8.61 -12.20 4.63
N SER A 136 -7.29 -12.13 4.70
CA SER A 136 -6.43 -12.51 3.59
C SER A 136 -6.46 -14.00 3.33
N PRO A 137 -6.59 -14.42 2.04
CA PRO A 137 -6.47 -15.84 1.68
C PRO A 137 -5.02 -16.32 1.60
N VAL A 138 -4.04 -15.41 1.75
CA VAL A 138 -2.61 -15.73 1.69
C VAL A 138 -1.92 -15.26 2.97
N PRO A 139 -0.71 -15.78 3.27
CA PRO A 139 0.04 -15.33 4.44
C PRO A 139 0.30 -13.82 4.42
N VAL A 140 0.22 -13.22 5.59
CA VAL A 140 0.53 -11.79 5.78
C VAL A 140 1.67 -11.70 6.79
N THR A 141 2.79 -11.14 6.37
CA THR A 141 3.90 -10.85 7.25
C THR A 141 3.76 -9.41 7.73
N THR A 142 3.59 -9.25 9.02
CA THR A 142 3.49 -7.91 9.62
C THR A 142 4.82 -7.53 10.22
N ILE A 143 5.27 -6.31 9.90
CA ILE A 143 6.54 -5.81 10.39
C ILE A 143 6.25 -4.86 11.55
N PRO A 144 6.69 -5.21 12.78
CA PRO A 144 6.50 -4.32 13.91
C PRO A 144 7.36 -3.06 13.75
N VAL A 145 6.76 -1.93 14.05
CA VAL A 145 7.45 -0.65 14.01
C VAL A 145 7.49 -0.11 15.42
N GLU A 146 8.69 0.21 15.88
CA GLU A 146 8.87 0.77 17.22
C GLU A 146 8.23 2.15 17.30
N LYS A 147 7.61 2.44 18.43
CA LYS A 147 7.16 3.79 18.70
C LYS A 147 8.39 4.70 18.70
N PRO A 148 8.33 5.85 18.03
CA PRO A 148 9.43 6.80 18.17
C PRO A 148 9.60 7.11 19.66
N GLU A 149 10.84 6.99 20.12
CA GLU A 149 11.15 7.34 21.49
C GLU A 149 10.76 8.80 21.71
N LYS A 150 10.05 9.03 22.81
CA LYS A 150 9.78 10.39 23.21
C LYS A 150 11.11 10.99 23.68
N GLY A 151 11.77 11.62 22.78
CA GLY A 151 12.94 12.42 23.12
C GLY A 151 12.52 13.68 23.81
#